data_dfb030bc75c1f1ffeca20999db6d2adf
#
_entry.id   dfb030bc75c1f1ffeca20999db6d2adf
#
_cell.length_a   1.000
_cell.length_b   1.000
_cell.length_c   1.000
_cell.angle_alpha   90.00
_cell.angle_beta   90.00
_cell.angle_gamma   90.00
#
_symmetry.space_group_name_H-M   'P 1'
#
loop_
_entity.id
_entity.type
_entity.pdbx_description
1 polymer ?
#
loop_
_entity_poly.entity_id
_entity_poly.type
_entity_poly.pdbx_seq_one_letter_code
_entity_poly.pdbx_strand_id
1 'polypeptide(L)'
;MGGKARGLAFLNHMLQKHDLFDRWENIRILVPRTMVITTDYFDKFIHDNGLQYVINADLTDEELLSEFVSAGLTHELIEALRHFIRATKRPLAIRSSSKLEDSYYQPFAGVYSTYMIPHTENEDQQLRMLGKAIKSVYASVYFAASRGYIISTGNLPSEEKMAIVLQEVCGEAEGNYYFPVISGVARSINFYPVGKE
;
A
#
# COMPACT_ATOMS: atom_id res chain seq x y z
N MET A 1 -5.42 -6.27 -9.23
CA MET A 1 -5.22 -4.92 -8.64
C MET A 1 -6.28 -4.69 -7.58
N GLY A 2 -5.92 -4.29 -6.38
CA GLY A 2 -6.87 -3.92 -5.33
C GLY A 2 -7.51 -2.54 -5.56
N GLY A 3 -8.46 -2.16 -4.70
CA GLY A 3 -9.26 -0.96 -4.89
C GLY A 3 -8.50 0.36 -4.80
N LYS A 4 -7.57 0.51 -3.84
CA LYS A 4 -6.73 1.73 -3.77
C LYS A 4 -5.96 1.98 -5.06
N ALA A 5 -5.37 0.93 -5.65
CA ALA A 5 -4.65 1.05 -6.92
C ALA A 5 -5.57 1.45 -8.08
N ARG A 6 -6.79 0.88 -8.14
CA ARG A 6 -7.79 1.26 -9.15
C ARG A 6 -8.25 2.70 -8.98
N GLY A 7 -8.50 3.13 -7.75
CA GLY A 7 -8.86 4.52 -7.44
C GLY A 7 -7.80 5.52 -7.89
N LEU A 8 -6.51 5.25 -7.62
CA LEU A 8 -5.42 6.10 -8.07
C LEU A 8 -5.29 6.16 -9.60
N ALA A 9 -5.43 5.01 -10.28
CA ALA A 9 -5.42 4.97 -11.74
C ALA A 9 -6.60 5.75 -12.34
N PHE A 10 -7.79 5.62 -11.75
CA PHE A 10 -8.98 6.37 -12.15
C PHE A 10 -8.78 7.89 -11.96
N LEU A 11 -8.29 8.31 -10.79
CA LEU A 11 -8.01 9.73 -10.52
C LEU A 11 -7.01 10.29 -11.53
N ASN A 12 -5.91 9.59 -11.79
CA ASN A 12 -4.92 10.02 -12.78
C ASN A 12 -5.53 10.13 -14.19
N HIS A 13 -6.36 9.17 -14.59
CA HIS A 13 -7.09 9.23 -15.85
C HIS A 13 -8.04 10.44 -15.92
N MET A 14 -8.77 10.72 -14.84
CA MET A 14 -9.68 11.88 -14.79
C MET A 14 -8.92 13.20 -14.87
N LEU A 15 -7.78 13.33 -14.18
CA LEU A 15 -6.92 14.51 -14.27
C LEU A 15 -6.44 14.74 -15.71
N GLN A 16 -6.04 13.67 -16.42
CA GLN A 16 -5.63 13.73 -17.83
C GLN A 16 -6.82 14.09 -18.74
N LYS A 17 -7.93 13.36 -18.60
CA LYS A 17 -9.11 13.52 -19.45
C LYS A 17 -9.69 14.93 -19.43
N HIS A 18 -9.61 15.61 -18.28
CA HIS A 18 -10.17 16.94 -18.07
C HIS A 18 -9.12 18.05 -18.07
N ASP A 19 -7.89 17.72 -18.43
CA ASP A 19 -6.75 18.66 -18.48
C ASP A 19 -6.58 19.48 -17.19
N LEU A 20 -6.61 18.77 -16.05
CA LEU A 20 -6.60 19.39 -14.72
C LEU A 20 -5.20 19.54 -14.13
N PHE A 21 -4.15 18.95 -14.73
CA PHE A 21 -2.80 18.97 -14.15
C PHE A 21 -2.24 20.38 -13.97
N ASP A 22 -2.32 21.20 -14.99
CA ASP A 22 -1.75 22.56 -15.05
C ASP A 22 -2.83 23.61 -15.38
N ARG A 23 -4.09 23.34 -15.00
CA ARG A 23 -5.25 24.19 -15.32
C ARG A 23 -5.20 25.56 -14.66
N TRP A 24 -4.57 25.67 -13.50
CA TRP A 24 -4.48 26.89 -12.71
C TRP A 24 -3.04 27.41 -12.68
N GLU A 25 -2.90 28.71 -12.81
CA GLU A 25 -1.60 29.35 -12.66
C GLU A 25 -1.06 29.10 -11.25
N ASN A 26 0.20 28.69 -11.15
CA ASN A 26 0.92 28.40 -9.89
C ASN A 26 0.36 27.21 -9.06
N ILE A 27 -0.60 26.45 -9.58
CA ILE A 27 -1.12 25.24 -8.92
C ILE A 27 -1.02 24.05 -9.86
N ARG A 28 -0.32 23.03 -9.43
CA ARG A 28 -0.25 21.75 -10.14
C ARG A 28 -0.97 20.66 -9.35
N ILE A 29 -1.99 20.06 -9.96
CA ILE A 29 -2.70 18.91 -9.40
C ILE A 29 -2.10 17.62 -9.96
N LEU A 30 -1.66 16.70 -9.11
CA LEU A 30 -1.07 15.45 -9.56
C LEU A 30 -1.37 14.30 -8.60
N VAL A 31 -1.33 13.08 -9.12
CA VAL A 31 -1.16 11.89 -8.31
C VAL A 31 0.33 11.72 -8.05
N PRO A 32 0.76 11.57 -6.79
CA PRO A 32 2.17 11.33 -6.47
C PRO A 32 2.69 10.10 -7.21
N ARG A 33 3.99 10.06 -7.50
CA ARG A 33 4.59 8.91 -8.17
C ARG A 33 4.24 7.63 -7.44
N THR A 34 3.66 6.69 -8.19
CA THR A 34 3.08 5.48 -7.63
C THR A 34 3.51 4.27 -8.47
N MET A 35 3.90 3.20 -7.79
CA MET A 35 4.08 1.87 -8.36
C MET A 35 3.10 0.91 -7.70
N VAL A 36 2.51 0.02 -8.48
CA VAL A 36 1.60 -1.01 -7.97
C VAL A 36 2.22 -2.39 -8.18
N ILE A 37 2.39 -3.12 -7.10
CA ILE A 37 2.70 -4.55 -7.14
C ILE A 37 1.38 -5.29 -7.16
N THR A 38 1.11 -6.05 -8.23
CA THR A 38 -0.17 -6.72 -8.43
C THR A 38 -0.29 -7.98 -7.57
N THR A 39 -1.50 -8.49 -7.45
CA THR A 39 -1.79 -9.73 -6.69
C THR A 39 -1.07 -10.95 -7.22
N ASP A 40 -0.65 -10.97 -8.49
CA ASP A 40 0.11 -12.08 -9.06
C ASP A 40 1.48 -12.25 -8.38
N TYR A 41 2.11 -11.13 -7.98
CA TYR A 41 3.35 -11.15 -7.21
C TYR A 41 3.14 -11.67 -5.78
N PHE A 42 1.98 -11.43 -5.18
CA PHE A 42 1.62 -12.03 -3.91
C PHE A 42 1.47 -13.55 -4.02
N ASP A 43 0.69 -14.02 -5.01
CA ASP A 43 0.51 -15.45 -5.26
C ASP A 43 1.85 -16.14 -5.51
N LYS A 44 2.69 -15.52 -6.36
CA LYS A 44 4.03 -16.03 -6.66
C LYS A 44 4.93 -16.04 -5.42
N PHE A 45 4.90 -15.00 -4.60
CA PHE A 45 5.66 -14.93 -3.35
C PHE A 45 5.28 -16.06 -2.38
N ILE A 46 3.99 -16.32 -2.18
CA ILE A 46 3.49 -17.41 -1.34
C ILE A 46 3.93 -18.76 -1.89
N HIS A 47 3.79 -18.97 -3.21
CA HIS A 47 4.12 -20.22 -3.87
C HIS A 47 5.63 -20.51 -3.86
N ASP A 48 6.45 -19.57 -4.33
CA ASP A 48 7.89 -19.78 -4.53
C ASP A 48 8.65 -19.95 -3.21
N ASN A 49 8.09 -19.45 -2.10
CA ASN A 49 8.65 -19.62 -0.75
C ASN A 49 7.97 -20.74 0.07
N GLY A 50 7.02 -21.46 -0.51
CA GLY A 50 6.35 -22.57 0.17
C GLY A 50 5.50 -22.14 1.37
N LEU A 51 4.98 -20.90 1.38
CA LEU A 51 4.26 -20.31 2.51
C LEU A 51 2.76 -20.68 2.58
N GLN A 52 2.28 -21.62 1.74
CA GLN A 52 0.86 -22.01 1.72
C GLN A 52 0.38 -22.57 3.06
N TYR A 53 1.25 -23.18 3.84
CA TYR A 53 0.92 -23.76 5.14
C TYR A 53 0.46 -22.71 6.16
N VAL A 54 0.91 -21.46 6.05
CA VAL A 54 0.56 -20.38 6.99
C VAL A 54 -0.94 -20.07 7.03
N ILE A 55 -1.68 -20.41 5.97
CA ILE A 55 -3.12 -20.19 5.89
C ILE A 55 -3.85 -20.94 7.00
N ASN A 56 -3.39 -22.16 7.32
CA ASN A 56 -4.00 -23.06 8.31
C ASN A 56 -3.13 -23.29 9.55
N ALA A 57 -1.96 -22.65 9.63
CA ALA A 57 -1.07 -22.80 10.77
C ALA A 57 -1.57 -21.99 11.97
N ASP A 58 -1.35 -22.56 13.15
CA ASP A 58 -1.57 -21.86 14.43
C ASP A 58 -0.28 -21.15 14.84
N LEU A 59 0.02 -20.05 14.15
CA LEU A 59 1.20 -19.21 14.36
C LEU A 59 0.77 -17.87 14.95
N THR A 60 1.60 -17.34 15.81
CA THR A 60 1.48 -15.96 16.31
C THR A 60 1.79 -14.95 15.20
N ASP A 61 1.35 -13.70 15.36
CA ASP A 61 1.63 -12.64 14.40
C ASP A 61 3.14 -12.40 14.23
N GLU A 62 3.94 -12.55 15.30
CA GLU A 62 5.40 -12.45 15.30
C GLU A 62 6.06 -13.58 14.50
N GLU A 63 5.60 -14.82 14.68
CA GLU A 63 6.09 -15.97 13.92
C GLU A 63 5.76 -15.82 12.44
N LEU A 64 4.52 -15.46 12.10
CA LEU A 64 4.12 -15.15 10.71
C LEU A 64 4.99 -14.06 10.11
N LEU A 65 5.20 -12.97 10.84
CA LEU A 65 6.06 -11.87 10.35
C LEU A 65 7.49 -12.34 10.10
N SER A 66 8.05 -13.17 10.97
CA SER A 66 9.40 -13.73 10.84
C SER A 66 9.51 -14.60 9.59
N GLU A 67 8.56 -15.49 9.36
CA GLU A 67 8.51 -16.35 8.16
C GLU A 67 8.48 -15.51 6.87
N PHE A 68 7.60 -14.52 6.81
CA PHE A 68 7.46 -13.67 5.64
C PHE A 68 8.68 -12.78 5.40
N VAL A 69 9.26 -12.21 6.45
CA VAL A 69 10.43 -11.33 6.33
C VAL A 69 11.68 -12.12 5.90
N SER A 70 11.82 -13.39 6.30
CA SER A 70 12.94 -14.26 5.87
C SER A 70 12.79 -14.76 4.43
N ALA A 71 11.58 -14.81 3.89
CA ALA A 71 11.29 -15.25 2.53
C ALA A 71 11.88 -14.30 1.46
N GLY A 72 12.15 -14.84 0.26
CA GLY A 72 12.75 -14.10 -0.87
C GLY A 72 11.72 -13.40 -1.75
N LEU A 73 11.99 -12.17 -2.19
CA LEU A 73 11.29 -11.57 -3.32
C LEU A 73 11.89 -12.06 -4.64
N THR A 74 11.10 -12.11 -5.71
CA THR A 74 11.59 -12.51 -7.03
C THR A 74 12.60 -11.50 -7.58
N HIS A 75 13.57 -11.96 -8.36
CA HIS A 75 14.57 -11.08 -8.99
C HIS A 75 13.92 -9.99 -9.84
N GLU A 76 12.88 -10.34 -10.60
CA GLU A 76 12.12 -9.37 -11.42
C GLU A 76 11.53 -8.23 -10.57
N LEU A 77 10.92 -8.55 -9.43
CA LEU A 77 10.37 -7.55 -8.51
C LEU A 77 11.49 -6.69 -7.91
N ILE A 78 12.60 -7.30 -7.52
CA ILE A 78 13.77 -6.58 -6.98
C ILE A 78 14.29 -5.55 -7.98
N GLU A 79 14.45 -5.91 -9.24
CA GLU A 79 14.91 -4.98 -10.29
C GLU A 79 13.88 -3.86 -10.55
N ALA A 80 12.59 -4.17 -10.57
CA ALA A 80 11.55 -3.16 -10.68
C ALA A 80 11.56 -2.17 -9.50
N LEU A 81 11.79 -2.66 -8.27
CA LEU A 81 11.93 -1.83 -7.09
C LEU A 81 13.18 -0.93 -7.15
N ARG A 82 14.31 -1.44 -7.65
CA ARG A 82 15.52 -0.63 -7.87
C ARG A 82 15.27 0.53 -8.84
N HIS A 83 14.60 0.26 -9.96
CA HIS A 83 14.23 1.31 -10.91
C HIS A 83 13.30 2.36 -10.27
N PHE A 84 12.34 1.92 -9.47
CA PHE A 84 11.44 2.84 -8.78
C PHE A 84 12.18 3.70 -7.75
N ILE A 85 13.06 3.11 -6.93
CA ILE A 85 13.89 3.81 -5.94
C ILE A 85 14.74 4.89 -6.61
N ARG A 86 15.43 4.57 -7.72
CA ARG A 86 16.26 5.53 -8.46
C ARG A 86 15.46 6.72 -9.00
N ALA A 87 14.20 6.50 -9.31
CA ALA A 87 13.30 7.54 -9.82
C ALA A 87 12.66 8.38 -8.70
N THR A 88 12.76 7.99 -7.42
CA THR A 88 12.11 8.64 -6.29
C THR A 88 13.15 9.28 -5.36
N LYS A 89 12.84 10.47 -4.84
CA LYS A 89 13.71 11.24 -3.94
C LYS A 89 12.99 11.64 -2.64
N ARG A 90 11.86 11.00 -2.38
CA ARG A 90 10.98 11.32 -1.25
C ARG A 90 10.74 10.06 -0.41
N PRO A 91 10.30 10.22 0.86
CA PRO A 91 9.81 9.09 1.63
C PRO A 91 8.72 8.34 0.89
N LEU A 92 8.60 7.04 1.15
CA LEU A 92 7.63 6.16 0.50
C LEU A 92 6.61 5.63 1.50
N ALA A 93 5.34 5.66 1.10
CA ALA A 93 4.27 4.95 1.76
C ALA A 93 4.08 3.59 1.08
N ILE A 94 4.11 2.52 1.85
CA ILE A 94 3.84 1.15 1.42
C ILE A 94 2.49 0.76 1.98
N ARG A 95 1.50 0.65 1.10
CA ARG A 95 0.10 0.51 1.47
C ARG A 95 -0.49 -0.78 0.91
N SER A 96 -1.25 -1.46 1.73
CA SER A 96 -2.11 -2.56 1.29
C SER A 96 -3.13 -2.09 0.25
N SER A 97 -3.48 -2.95 -0.68
CA SER A 97 -4.53 -2.71 -1.67
C SER A 97 -5.21 -4.03 -2.01
N SER A 98 -6.07 -4.49 -1.12
CA SER A 98 -6.83 -5.72 -1.32
C SER A 98 -8.19 -5.46 -1.99
N LYS A 99 -8.86 -6.53 -2.37
CA LYS A 99 -10.21 -6.46 -2.91
C LYS A 99 -11.24 -6.13 -1.81
N LEU A 100 -11.01 -6.63 -0.60
CA LEU A 100 -11.92 -6.47 0.52
C LEU A 100 -11.85 -5.06 1.15
N GLU A 101 -10.70 -4.38 1.10
CA GLU A 101 -10.54 -3.03 1.69
C GLU A 101 -11.53 -1.99 1.12
N ASP A 102 -11.98 -2.16 -0.12
CA ASP A 102 -12.91 -1.24 -0.78
C ASP A 102 -14.29 -1.85 -0.97
N SER A 103 -14.64 -2.86 -0.17
CA SER A 103 -16.01 -3.39 -0.15
C SER A 103 -16.98 -2.31 0.35
N TYR A 104 -17.97 -1.99 -0.48
CA TYR A 104 -18.97 -0.98 -0.16
C TYR A 104 -19.83 -1.38 1.05
N TYR A 105 -20.01 -2.67 1.27
CA TYR A 105 -20.88 -3.22 2.32
C TYR A 105 -20.14 -3.62 3.59
N GLN A 106 -18.82 -3.77 3.52
CA GLN A 106 -18.00 -4.25 4.62
C GLN A 106 -16.66 -3.47 4.62
N PRO A 107 -16.56 -2.36 5.35
CA PRO A 107 -15.36 -1.53 5.33
C PRO A 107 -14.19 -2.24 6.03
N PHE A 108 -13.13 -2.49 5.29
CA PHE A 108 -11.88 -3.11 5.74
C PHE A 108 -10.80 -2.07 6.12
N ALA A 109 -11.22 -0.85 6.44
CA ALA A 109 -10.27 0.22 6.73
C ALA A 109 -9.45 -0.06 8.00
N GLY A 110 -8.12 0.04 7.88
CA GLY A 110 -7.21 -0.09 9.02
C GLY A 110 -6.90 -1.53 9.47
N VAL A 111 -7.39 -2.55 8.76
CA VAL A 111 -7.15 -3.96 9.08
C VAL A 111 -5.73 -4.39 8.70
N TYR A 112 -5.25 -3.93 7.54
CA TYR A 112 -3.92 -4.28 7.05
C TYR A 112 -2.88 -3.21 7.34
N SER A 113 -1.62 -3.63 7.44
CA SER A 113 -0.50 -2.76 7.78
C SER A 113 -0.18 -1.74 6.68
N THR A 114 0.20 -0.55 7.10
CA THR A 114 0.80 0.49 6.26
C THR A 114 2.15 0.88 6.84
N TYR A 115 3.15 1.00 5.99
CA TYR A 115 4.50 1.40 6.41
C TYR A 115 4.91 2.68 5.71
N MET A 116 5.62 3.53 6.45
CA MET A 116 6.29 4.70 5.91
C MET A 116 7.78 4.48 6.03
N ILE A 117 8.53 4.62 4.94
CA ILE A 117 9.98 4.52 4.95
C ILE A 117 10.62 5.84 4.51
N PRO A 118 11.64 6.32 5.24
CA PRO A 118 12.35 7.53 4.86
C PRO A 118 13.13 7.31 3.56
N HIS A 119 13.43 8.39 2.86
CA HIS A 119 14.41 8.34 1.77
C HIS A 119 15.82 8.19 2.34
N THR A 120 16.66 7.41 1.69
CA THR A 120 18.08 7.29 1.97
C THR A 120 18.88 7.25 0.67
N GLU A 121 20.06 7.86 0.67
CA GLU A 121 20.95 7.87 -0.51
C GLU A 121 21.56 6.48 -0.80
N ASN A 122 21.55 5.57 0.16
CA ASN A 122 22.03 4.21 -0.03
C ASN A 122 20.91 3.35 -0.63
N GLU A 123 21.03 3.05 -1.93
CA GLU A 123 20.04 2.26 -2.69
C GLU A 123 19.79 0.87 -2.07
N ASP A 124 20.85 0.18 -1.62
CA ASP A 124 20.69 -1.16 -1.04
C ASP A 124 20.01 -1.11 0.33
N GLN A 125 20.25 -0.07 1.11
CA GLN A 125 19.52 0.16 2.37
C GLN A 125 18.05 0.44 2.09
N GLN A 126 17.76 1.32 1.14
CA GLN A 126 16.39 1.65 0.72
C GLN A 126 15.66 0.40 0.25
N LEU A 127 16.30 -0.43 -0.58
CA LEU A 127 15.75 -1.67 -1.08
C LEU A 127 15.46 -2.69 0.05
N ARG A 128 16.37 -2.83 1.01
CA ARG A 128 16.14 -3.70 2.18
C ARG A 128 14.94 -3.25 3.01
N MET A 129 14.83 -1.94 3.29
CA MET A 129 13.70 -1.38 4.04
C MET A 129 12.39 -1.59 3.29
N LEU A 130 12.39 -1.32 1.98
CA LEU A 130 11.24 -1.49 1.12
C LEU A 130 10.81 -2.96 1.02
N GLY A 131 11.77 -3.88 0.79
CA GLY A 131 11.50 -5.32 0.74
C GLY A 131 10.95 -5.85 2.06
N LYS A 132 11.47 -5.39 3.21
CA LYS A 132 10.92 -5.74 4.52
C LYS A 132 9.48 -5.24 4.67
N ALA A 133 9.20 -3.99 4.32
CA ALA A 133 7.86 -3.42 4.42
C ALA A 133 6.84 -4.15 3.52
N ILE A 134 7.21 -4.48 2.27
CA ILE A 134 6.37 -5.26 1.35
C ILE A 134 6.01 -6.61 1.97
N LYS A 135 6.99 -7.34 2.47
CA LYS A 135 6.81 -8.66 3.09
C LYS A 135 5.97 -8.57 4.37
N SER A 136 6.12 -7.51 5.15
CA SER A 136 5.30 -7.26 6.34
C SER A 136 3.84 -6.94 5.99
N VAL A 137 3.58 -6.22 4.88
CA VAL A 137 2.22 -6.02 4.38
C VAL A 137 1.62 -7.35 3.93
N TYR A 138 2.38 -8.20 3.25
CA TYR A 138 1.93 -9.53 2.87
C TYR A 138 1.59 -10.40 4.10
N ALA A 139 2.43 -10.39 5.13
CA ALA A 139 2.19 -11.13 6.38
C ALA A 139 0.88 -10.68 7.06
N SER A 140 0.57 -9.37 7.02
CA SER A 140 -0.59 -8.80 7.70
C SER A 140 -1.93 -9.35 7.22
N VAL A 141 -2.00 -10.00 6.05
CA VAL A 141 -3.19 -10.72 5.58
C VAL A 141 -3.56 -11.84 6.55
N TYR A 142 -2.56 -12.48 7.14
CA TYR A 142 -2.70 -13.66 7.98
C TYR A 142 -2.63 -13.38 9.48
N PHE A 143 -2.49 -12.14 9.90
CA PHE A 143 -2.53 -11.75 11.32
C PHE A 143 -3.87 -12.04 11.95
N ALA A 144 -3.88 -12.32 13.26
CA ALA A 144 -5.07 -12.71 14.01
C ALA A 144 -6.25 -11.76 13.80
N ALA A 145 -6.02 -10.44 13.85
CA ALA A 145 -7.03 -9.42 13.62
C ALA A 145 -7.61 -9.50 12.18
N SER A 146 -6.75 -9.66 11.18
CA SER A 146 -7.15 -9.75 9.76
C SER A 146 -7.97 -11.02 9.50
N ARG A 147 -7.48 -12.17 9.97
CA ARG A 147 -8.19 -13.46 9.85
C ARG A 147 -9.56 -13.40 10.53
N GLY A 148 -9.62 -12.90 11.76
CA GLY A 148 -10.87 -12.76 12.53
C GLY A 148 -11.89 -11.89 11.78
N TYR A 149 -11.43 -10.79 11.20
CA TYR A 149 -12.31 -9.91 10.43
C TYR A 149 -12.76 -10.56 9.11
N ILE A 150 -11.87 -11.19 8.35
CA ILE A 150 -12.20 -11.90 7.10
C ILE A 150 -13.28 -12.95 7.36
N ILE A 151 -13.10 -13.78 8.41
CA ILE A 151 -14.06 -14.83 8.79
C ILE A 151 -15.39 -14.24 9.25
N SER A 152 -15.38 -13.19 10.08
CA SER A 152 -16.60 -12.53 10.56
C SER A 152 -17.46 -11.91 9.45
N THR A 153 -16.83 -11.58 8.33
CA THR A 153 -17.51 -11.06 7.13
C THR A 153 -17.93 -12.13 6.12
N GLY A 154 -17.75 -13.42 6.48
CA GLY A 154 -18.14 -14.54 5.64
C GLY A 154 -17.20 -14.80 4.45
N ASN A 155 -16.00 -14.23 4.47
CA ASN A 155 -14.98 -14.44 3.46
C ASN A 155 -13.99 -15.54 3.91
N LEU A 156 -13.24 -16.08 2.98
CA LEU A 156 -12.20 -17.07 3.26
C LEU A 156 -10.81 -16.42 3.22
N PRO A 157 -9.98 -16.58 4.28
CA PRO A 157 -8.61 -16.06 4.28
C PRO A 157 -7.75 -16.57 3.11
N SER A 158 -8.04 -17.75 2.60
CA SER A 158 -7.36 -18.36 1.44
C SER A 158 -7.66 -17.67 0.11
N GLU A 159 -8.76 -16.94 0.02
CA GLU A 159 -9.18 -16.19 -1.19
C GLU A 159 -8.70 -14.75 -1.19
N GLU A 160 -8.21 -14.25 -0.05
CA GLU A 160 -7.71 -12.89 0.05
C GLU A 160 -6.34 -12.76 -0.61
N LYS A 161 -6.23 -11.79 -1.51
CA LYS A 161 -5.02 -11.51 -2.27
C LYS A 161 -4.61 -10.06 -2.09
N MET A 162 -3.33 -9.85 -1.85
CA MET A 162 -2.78 -8.54 -1.54
C MET A 162 -2.01 -7.95 -2.72
N ALA A 163 -2.48 -6.83 -3.24
CA ALA A 163 -1.65 -5.92 -4.02
C ALA A 163 -1.06 -4.86 -3.10
N ILE A 164 0.06 -4.26 -3.51
CA ILE A 164 0.72 -3.20 -2.74
C ILE A 164 0.82 -1.94 -3.59
N VAL A 165 0.50 -0.81 -2.99
CA VAL A 165 0.71 0.52 -3.56
C VAL A 165 1.94 1.12 -2.88
N LEU A 166 2.99 1.34 -3.66
CA LEU A 166 4.16 2.13 -3.28
C LEU A 166 3.96 3.55 -3.80
N GLN A 167 3.97 4.53 -2.92
CA GLN A 167 3.66 5.91 -3.30
C GLN A 167 4.58 6.89 -2.61
N GLU A 168 5.08 7.87 -3.37
CA GLU A 168 5.80 9.01 -2.78
C GLU A 168 4.91 9.77 -1.81
N VAL A 169 5.45 10.11 -0.66
CA VAL A 169 4.78 10.97 0.32
C VAL A 169 4.94 12.44 -0.11
N CYS A 170 3.84 13.18 -0.17
CA CYS A 170 3.86 14.60 -0.42
C CYS A 170 4.23 15.36 0.85
N GLY A 171 5.14 16.33 0.73
CA GLY A 171 5.57 17.15 1.85
C GLY A 171 6.97 17.71 1.62
N GLU A 172 7.48 18.34 2.66
CA GLU A 172 8.82 18.91 2.75
C GLU A 172 9.48 18.49 4.06
N ALA A 173 10.81 18.45 4.06
CA ALA A 173 11.59 18.13 5.25
C ALA A 173 11.74 19.39 6.12
N GLU A 174 11.42 19.26 7.40
CA GLU A 174 11.66 20.29 8.40
C GLU A 174 12.32 19.64 9.63
N GLY A 175 13.62 19.83 9.76
CA GLY A 175 14.44 19.12 10.75
C GLY A 175 14.37 17.60 10.54
N ASN A 176 13.90 16.88 11.53
CA ASN A 176 13.74 15.44 11.50
C ASN A 176 12.35 14.97 11.03
N TYR A 177 11.51 15.88 10.61
CA TYR A 177 10.13 15.59 10.21
C TYR A 177 9.95 15.78 8.71
N TYR A 178 8.94 15.11 8.17
CA TYR A 178 8.51 15.24 6.78
C TYR A 178 6.99 15.28 6.74
N PHE A 179 6.41 16.41 6.34
CA PHE A 179 4.96 16.59 6.34
C PHE A 179 4.50 17.61 5.27
N PRO A 180 3.27 17.52 4.81
CA PRO A 180 2.70 18.50 3.89
C PRO A 180 2.32 19.78 4.65
N VAL A 181 2.27 20.91 3.95
CA VAL A 181 1.77 22.18 4.49
C VAL A 181 0.30 22.07 4.92
N ILE A 182 -0.50 21.35 4.12
CA ILE A 182 -1.92 21.10 4.40
C ILE A 182 -2.22 19.66 4.01
N SER A 183 -3.02 18.97 4.82
CA SER A 183 -3.58 17.68 4.50
C SER A 183 -5.09 17.64 4.78
N GLY A 184 -5.83 16.80 4.06
CA GLY A 184 -7.26 16.69 4.25
C GLY A 184 -7.91 15.63 3.37
N VAL A 185 -9.22 15.53 3.50
CA VAL A 185 -10.07 14.63 2.70
C VAL A 185 -11.11 15.48 1.96
N ALA A 186 -11.11 15.37 0.63
CA ALA A 186 -12.15 15.97 -0.19
C ALA A 186 -13.28 14.96 -0.41
N ARG A 187 -14.54 15.40 -0.21
CA ARG A 187 -15.75 14.60 -0.44
C ARG A 187 -16.78 15.44 -1.17
N SER A 188 -17.60 14.81 -1.98
CA SER A 188 -18.74 15.48 -2.65
C SER A 188 -19.87 15.82 -1.68
N ILE A 189 -20.00 15.10 -0.56
CA ILE A 189 -21.03 15.30 0.46
C ILE A 189 -20.36 15.24 1.83
N ASN A 190 -20.67 16.19 2.70
CA ASN A 190 -20.28 16.14 4.09
C ASN A 190 -21.31 15.31 4.88
N PHE A 191 -20.91 14.12 5.32
CA PHE A 191 -21.78 13.22 6.11
C PHE A 191 -21.89 13.64 7.58
N TYR A 192 -21.01 14.52 8.05
CA TYR A 192 -20.97 14.99 9.44
C TYR A 192 -20.76 16.51 9.47
N PRO A 193 -21.74 17.30 9.02
CA PRO A 193 -21.60 18.76 9.02
C PRO A 193 -21.55 19.28 10.46
N VAL A 194 -20.55 20.11 10.75
CA VAL A 194 -20.44 20.85 12.01
C VAL A 194 -21.10 22.20 11.83
N GLY A 195 -22.39 22.28 12.07
CA GLY A 195 -23.21 23.48 11.89
C GLY A 195 -24.28 23.31 10.80
N LYS A 196 -25.26 24.20 10.79
CA LYS A 196 -26.22 24.33 9.68
C LYS A 196 -25.53 25.05 8.54
N GLU A 197 -25.40 24.39 7.38
CA GLU A 197 -25.17 25.06 6.11
C GLU A 197 -26.42 25.82 5.68
#